data_421ac42f2463131c18e765cf3c107c88
#
_entry.id   421ac42f2463131c18e765cf3c107c88
#
_cell.length_a   1.000
_cell.length_b   1.000
_cell.length_c   1.000
_cell.angle_alpha   90.00
_cell.angle_beta   90.00
_cell.angle_gamma   90.00
#
_symmetry.space_group_name_H-M   'P 1'
#
loop_
_entity.id
_entity.type
_entity.pdbx_description
1 polymer ?
#
loop_
_entity_poly.entity_id
_entity_poly.type
_entity_poly.pdbx_seq_one_letter_code
_entity_poly.pdbx_strand_id
1 'polypeptide(L)'
;MRTLARNKQKLKYALYLGTQPEYVYDEQGKPIVEYVDADGKEYYRETGNKIPMYSEPVDFLGNISLSGGESREVEFGVDLSAYDAILVMNKGELPISETSLIWHESSVAYKDIAQTQIEPKSADYSVTRVSPSLNQTKYLLKKVVK
;
A
#
# COMPACT_ATOMS: atom_id res chain seq x y z
N MET A 1 6.83 9.96 -22.75
CA MET A 1 6.96 8.55 -23.18
C MET A 1 5.72 7.77 -22.79
N ARG A 2 5.28 6.92 -23.67
CA ARG A 2 4.09 6.09 -23.42
C ARG A 2 4.49 4.74 -22.83
N THR A 3 3.76 4.28 -21.82
CA THR A 3 4.00 2.96 -21.22
C THR A 3 3.51 1.87 -22.17
N LEU A 4 4.38 0.94 -22.53
CA LEU A 4 4.04 -0.15 -23.43
C LEU A 4 3.38 -1.28 -22.66
N ALA A 5 2.28 -1.83 -23.21
CA ALA A 5 1.54 -2.90 -22.54
C ALA A 5 2.40 -4.13 -22.25
N ARG A 6 3.30 -4.50 -23.16
CA ARG A 6 4.19 -5.66 -22.99
C ARG A 6 5.18 -5.52 -21.82
N ASN A 7 5.45 -4.28 -21.37
CA ASN A 7 6.36 -4.02 -20.27
C ASN A 7 5.64 -3.90 -18.93
N LYS A 8 4.32 -4.00 -18.93
CA LYS A 8 3.55 -3.89 -17.70
C LYS A 8 3.56 -5.21 -16.94
N GLN A 9 3.64 -5.10 -15.64
CA GLN A 9 3.66 -6.21 -14.72
C GLN A 9 2.39 -6.21 -13.87
N LYS A 10 2.02 -7.37 -13.37
CA LYS A 10 0.86 -7.49 -12.48
C LYS A 10 1.23 -7.03 -11.08
N LEU A 11 0.49 -6.09 -10.56
CA LEU A 11 0.72 -5.47 -9.27
C LEU A 11 -0.61 -5.33 -8.52
N LYS A 12 -0.51 -5.06 -7.23
CA LYS A 12 -1.68 -4.70 -6.41
C LYS A 12 -1.35 -3.44 -5.62
N TYR A 13 -2.37 -2.62 -5.37
CA TYR A 13 -2.22 -1.47 -4.49
C TYR A 13 -3.32 -1.45 -3.44
N ALA A 14 -3.04 -0.81 -2.30
CA ALA A 14 -4.03 -0.50 -1.28
C ALA A 14 -3.79 0.92 -0.80
N LEU A 15 -4.87 1.69 -0.68
CA LEU A 15 -4.80 3.09 -0.29
C LEU A 15 -4.80 3.22 1.23
N TYR A 16 -3.99 4.13 1.75
CA TYR A 16 -3.98 4.43 3.18
C TYR A 16 -5.23 5.24 3.52
N LEU A 17 -6.01 4.76 4.48
CA LEU A 17 -7.28 5.39 4.87
C LEU A 17 -7.22 6.02 6.27
N GLY A 18 -6.05 6.11 6.87
CA GLY A 18 -5.90 6.63 8.21
C GLY A 18 -5.54 5.53 9.19
N THR A 19 -5.90 5.70 10.45
CA THR A 19 -5.62 4.71 11.49
C THR A 19 -6.90 4.15 12.07
N GLN A 20 -6.79 2.96 12.65
CA GLN A 20 -7.89 2.30 13.35
C GLN A 20 -7.35 1.68 14.64
N PRO A 21 -8.22 1.43 15.64
CA PRO A 21 -7.78 0.73 16.85
C PRO A 21 -7.32 -0.69 16.51
N GLU A 22 -6.26 -1.12 17.18
CA GLU A 22 -5.83 -2.52 17.09
C GLU A 22 -6.66 -3.35 18.07
N TYR A 23 -7.24 -4.45 17.56
CA TYR A 23 -8.05 -5.34 18.39
C TYR A 23 -7.24 -6.51 18.95
N VAL A 24 -7.70 -7.05 20.06
CA VAL A 24 -7.17 -8.31 20.59
C VAL A 24 -7.90 -9.46 19.91
N TYR A 25 -7.18 -10.42 19.38
CA TYR A 25 -7.74 -11.57 18.67
C TYR A 25 -7.62 -12.84 19.51
N ASP A 26 -8.63 -13.74 19.36
CA ASP A 26 -8.57 -15.04 19.98
C ASP A 26 -7.69 -16.01 19.17
N GLU A 27 -7.61 -17.29 19.60
CA GLU A 27 -6.78 -18.28 18.93
C GLU A 27 -7.24 -18.59 17.51
N GLN A 28 -8.51 -18.32 17.19
CA GLN A 28 -9.06 -18.50 15.86
C GLN A 28 -8.89 -17.26 14.98
N GLY A 29 -8.26 -16.19 15.49
CA GLY A 29 -8.07 -14.96 14.76
C GLY A 29 -9.31 -14.07 14.69
N LYS A 30 -10.27 -14.25 15.59
CA LYS A 30 -11.45 -13.40 15.67
C LYS A 30 -11.29 -12.35 16.77
N PRO A 31 -11.79 -11.11 16.55
CA PRO A 31 -11.74 -10.10 17.59
C PRO A 31 -12.54 -10.53 18.82
N ILE A 32 -11.99 -10.28 20.00
CA ILE A 32 -12.68 -10.59 21.26
C ILE A 32 -13.72 -9.51 21.51
N VAL A 33 -14.98 -9.92 21.67
CA VAL A 33 -16.08 -8.99 21.95
C VAL A 33 -16.00 -8.54 23.40
N GLU A 34 -15.88 -7.23 23.62
CA GLU A 34 -15.84 -6.63 24.96
C GLU A 34 -17.25 -6.46 25.52
N TYR A 35 -18.17 -5.93 24.71
CA TYR A 35 -19.58 -5.78 25.06
C TYR A 35 -20.42 -5.56 23.81
N VAL A 36 -21.74 -5.77 23.98
CA VAL A 36 -22.72 -5.55 22.92
C VAL A 36 -23.73 -4.52 23.43
N ASP A 37 -24.02 -3.49 22.62
CA ASP A 37 -24.95 -2.44 23.04
C ASP A 37 -26.41 -2.87 22.81
N ALA A 38 -27.35 -1.97 23.14
CA ALA A 38 -28.78 -2.25 23.03
C ALA A 38 -29.25 -2.51 21.60
N ASP A 39 -28.51 -1.99 20.60
CA ASP A 39 -28.84 -2.17 19.19
C ASP A 39 -28.18 -3.42 18.58
N GLY A 40 -27.48 -4.18 19.40
CA GLY A 40 -26.79 -5.38 18.93
C GLY A 40 -25.43 -5.15 18.34
N LYS A 41 -24.89 -3.92 18.40
CA LYS A 41 -23.57 -3.62 17.90
C LYS A 41 -22.51 -4.16 18.85
N GLU A 42 -21.55 -4.89 18.30
CA GLU A 42 -20.44 -5.45 19.05
C GLU A 42 -19.28 -4.45 19.14
N TYR A 43 -18.69 -4.37 20.33
CA TYR A 43 -17.49 -3.57 20.57
C TYR A 43 -16.38 -4.51 20.99
N TYR A 44 -15.23 -4.38 20.34
CA TYR A 44 -14.13 -5.32 20.51
C TYR A 44 -13.09 -4.78 21.50
N ARG A 45 -12.39 -5.71 22.14
CA ARG A 45 -11.30 -5.36 23.04
C ARG A 45 -10.16 -4.76 22.25
N GLU A 46 -9.68 -3.60 22.68
CA GLU A 46 -8.58 -2.90 22.04
C GLU A 46 -7.29 -3.06 22.83
N THR A 47 -6.14 -3.08 22.13
CA THR A 47 -4.83 -3.16 22.77
C THR A 47 -4.38 -1.81 23.34
N GLY A 48 -5.03 -0.71 22.94
CA GLY A 48 -4.60 0.64 23.24
C GLY A 48 -3.72 1.27 22.16
N ASN A 49 -3.28 0.49 21.20
CA ASN A 49 -2.50 0.96 20.05
C ASN A 49 -3.43 1.23 18.86
N LYS A 50 -2.92 2.05 17.92
CA LYS A 50 -3.60 2.27 16.65
C LYS A 50 -2.73 1.70 15.53
N ILE A 51 -3.39 1.15 14.51
CA ILE A 51 -2.70 0.59 13.35
C ILE A 51 -3.20 1.28 12.09
N PRO A 52 -2.37 1.29 11.01
CA PRO A 52 -2.81 1.83 9.73
C PRO A 52 -3.99 1.03 9.17
N MET A 53 -4.92 1.75 8.54
CA MET A 53 -6.04 1.15 7.83
C MET A 53 -5.87 1.36 6.34
N TYR A 54 -6.08 0.31 5.56
CA TYR A 54 -5.92 0.36 4.11
C TYR A 54 -7.19 -0.12 3.41
N SER A 55 -7.40 0.38 2.18
CA SER A 55 -8.47 -0.12 1.32
C SER A 55 -8.18 -1.56 0.89
N GLU A 56 -9.20 -2.26 0.36
CA GLU A 56 -8.97 -3.58 -0.21
C GLU A 56 -7.95 -3.51 -1.34
N PRO A 57 -7.05 -4.49 -1.45
CA PRO A 57 -6.08 -4.51 -2.54
C PRO A 57 -6.76 -4.62 -3.90
N VAL A 58 -6.30 -3.83 -4.85
CA VAL A 58 -6.83 -3.80 -6.21
C VAL A 58 -5.72 -4.19 -7.17
N ASP A 59 -6.03 -5.11 -8.08
CA ASP A 59 -5.10 -5.53 -9.12
C ASP A 59 -4.96 -4.45 -10.17
N PHE A 60 -3.74 -4.28 -10.67
CA PHE A 60 -3.49 -3.36 -11.78
C PHE A 60 -2.25 -3.80 -12.54
N LEU A 61 -2.09 -3.23 -13.73
CA LEU A 61 -0.89 -3.42 -14.54
C LEU A 61 -0.08 -2.13 -14.52
N GLY A 62 1.19 -2.24 -14.18
CA GLY A 62 2.06 -1.08 -14.13
C GLY A 62 3.47 -1.42 -14.57
N ASN A 63 4.25 -0.40 -14.84
CA ASN A 63 5.64 -0.54 -15.25
C ASN A 63 6.51 -0.12 -14.06
N ILE A 64 7.12 -1.12 -13.41
CA ILE A 64 7.96 -0.89 -12.24
C ILE A 64 9.42 -1.20 -12.61
N SER A 65 10.32 -0.35 -12.12
CA SER A 65 11.75 -0.57 -12.31
C SER A 65 12.49 -0.23 -11.02
N LEU A 66 13.57 -0.95 -10.77
CA LEU A 66 14.41 -0.70 -9.60
C LEU A 66 15.01 0.71 -9.70
N SER A 67 15.41 1.25 -8.54
CA SER A 67 15.97 2.58 -8.47
C SER A 67 17.09 2.75 -9.49
N GLY A 68 16.99 3.82 -10.27
CA GLY A 68 17.91 4.04 -11.36
C GLY A 68 19.02 5.01 -11.01
N GLY A 69 19.73 5.43 -12.04
CA GLY A 69 20.86 6.30 -11.90
C GLY A 69 20.49 7.77 -11.73
N GLU A 70 21.48 8.60 -11.86
CA GLU A 70 21.40 10.03 -11.59
C GLU A 70 20.32 10.78 -12.38
N SER A 71 20.00 10.32 -13.58
CA SER A 71 18.98 10.99 -14.38
C SER A 71 17.61 10.99 -13.72
N ARG A 72 17.28 9.92 -12.99
CA ARG A 72 16.01 9.84 -12.27
C ARG A 72 16.02 10.71 -11.03
N GLU A 73 17.15 10.76 -10.34
CA GLU A 73 17.31 11.63 -9.18
C GLU A 73 17.13 13.09 -9.57
N VAL A 74 17.73 13.52 -10.67
CA VAL A 74 17.56 14.89 -11.17
C VAL A 74 16.12 15.16 -11.55
N GLU A 75 15.44 14.21 -12.19
CA GLU A 75 14.04 14.36 -12.60
C GLU A 75 13.11 14.60 -11.42
N PHE A 76 13.33 13.92 -10.30
CA PHE A 76 12.51 14.06 -9.10
C PHE A 76 13.03 15.12 -8.14
N GLY A 77 14.28 15.53 -8.26
CA GLY A 77 14.90 16.45 -7.33
C GLY A 77 15.09 15.88 -5.93
N VAL A 78 15.28 14.55 -5.84
CA VAL A 78 15.48 13.84 -4.58
C VAL A 78 16.71 12.93 -4.66
N ASP A 79 17.19 12.54 -3.48
CA ASP A 79 18.32 11.60 -3.38
C ASP A 79 17.91 10.20 -3.82
N LEU A 80 18.83 9.49 -4.49
CA LEU A 80 18.63 8.09 -4.85
C LEU A 80 18.35 7.21 -3.62
N SER A 81 18.89 7.58 -2.45
CA SER A 81 18.63 6.85 -1.22
C SER A 81 17.21 6.99 -0.72
N ALA A 82 16.43 7.93 -1.25
CA ALA A 82 15.06 8.18 -0.81
C ALA A 82 14.05 7.20 -1.42
N TYR A 83 14.46 6.38 -2.39
CA TYR A 83 13.56 5.41 -3.00
C TYR A 83 14.31 4.20 -3.52
N ASP A 84 13.59 3.09 -3.68
CA ASP A 84 14.16 1.81 -4.14
C ASP A 84 13.64 1.40 -5.52
N ALA A 85 12.50 1.92 -5.93
CA ALA A 85 11.92 1.62 -7.24
C ALA A 85 11.05 2.78 -7.71
N ILE A 86 10.77 2.78 -9.01
CA ILE A 86 9.86 3.75 -9.63
C ILE A 86 8.76 3.00 -10.36
N LEU A 87 7.51 3.37 -10.09
CA LEU A 87 6.34 2.88 -10.81
C LEU A 87 5.88 3.98 -11.76
N VAL A 88 5.74 3.64 -13.03
CA VAL A 88 5.29 4.58 -14.07
C VAL A 88 3.92 4.14 -14.56
N MET A 89 2.96 5.07 -14.54
CA MET A 89 1.59 4.84 -14.98
C MET A 89 1.16 5.95 -15.94
N ASN A 90 0.14 5.69 -16.74
CA ASN A 90 -0.49 6.75 -17.52
C ASN A 90 -1.18 7.71 -16.56
N LYS A 91 -1.16 8.99 -16.90
CA LYS A 91 -1.70 10.02 -16.03
C LYS A 91 -3.20 9.82 -15.77
N GLY A 92 -3.59 9.93 -14.50
CA GLY A 92 -5.00 9.86 -14.10
C GLY A 92 -5.61 8.48 -14.11
N GLU A 93 -4.80 7.43 -14.31
CA GLU A 93 -5.31 6.07 -14.45
C GLU A 93 -5.76 5.47 -13.12
N LEU A 94 -5.03 5.75 -12.04
CA LEU A 94 -5.31 5.19 -10.71
C LEU A 94 -5.22 6.23 -9.62
N PRO A 95 -5.94 6.03 -8.50
CA PRO A 95 -5.94 6.98 -7.38
C PRO A 95 -4.79 6.79 -6.40
N ILE A 96 -3.72 6.11 -6.77
CA ILE A 96 -2.60 5.85 -5.89
C ILE A 96 -2.01 7.15 -5.36
N SER A 97 -1.81 7.23 -4.06
CA SER A 97 -1.29 8.41 -3.38
C SER A 97 -0.12 8.06 -2.48
N GLU A 98 0.49 9.06 -1.85
CA GLU A 98 1.54 8.83 -0.87
C GLU A 98 1.01 7.95 0.25
N THR A 99 1.89 7.11 0.82
CA THR A 99 1.60 6.13 1.86
C THR A 99 0.77 4.91 1.41
N SER A 100 0.39 4.83 0.14
CA SER A 100 -0.22 3.61 -0.42
C SER A 100 0.78 2.44 -0.39
N LEU A 101 0.26 1.22 -0.31
CA LEU A 101 1.07 0.00 -0.36
C LEU A 101 1.03 -0.60 -1.76
N ILE A 102 2.15 -1.19 -2.18
CA ILE A 102 2.28 -1.86 -3.48
C ILE A 102 2.82 -3.26 -3.27
N TRP A 103 2.13 -4.25 -3.87
CA TRP A 103 2.61 -5.64 -3.92
C TRP A 103 3.06 -5.93 -5.35
N HIS A 104 4.29 -6.40 -5.51
CA HIS A 104 4.87 -6.75 -6.81
C HIS A 104 5.06 -8.26 -6.95
N GLU A 105 5.82 -8.84 -6.05
CA GLU A 105 6.11 -10.28 -6.08
C GLU A 105 5.49 -11.01 -4.90
N SER A 106 5.23 -10.31 -3.81
CA SER A 106 4.67 -10.90 -2.60
C SER A 106 3.14 -10.98 -2.68
N SER A 107 2.57 -11.89 -1.92
CA SER A 107 1.12 -12.00 -1.77
C SER A 107 0.63 -11.13 -0.63
N VAL A 108 -0.59 -10.62 -0.76
CA VAL A 108 -1.22 -9.85 0.32
C VAL A 108 -1.46 -10.77 1.52
N ALA A 109 -1.05 -10.32 2.69
CA ALA A 109 -1.33 -11.02 3.95
C ALA A 109 -2.20 -10.14 4.84
N TYR A 110 -2.93 -10.77 5.74
CA TYR A 110 -3.85 -10.11 6.63
C TYR A 110 -3.53 -10.46 8.08
N LYS A 111 -3.83 -9.53 8.98
CA LYS A 111 -3.63 -9.73 10.42
C LYS A 111 -4.68 -10.65 11.03
N ASP A 112 -5.86 -10.75 10.40
CA ASP A 112 -7.00 -11.50 10.91
C ASP A 112 -7.52 -12.52 9.89
N ILE A 113 -8.22 -13.54 10.38
CA ILE A 113 -8.80 -14.58 9.53
C ILE A 113 -9.88 -14.03 8.62
N ALA A 114 -10.64 -13.03 9.09
CA ALA A 114 -11.69 -12.40 8.30
C ALA A 114 -11.17 -11.54 7.15
N GLN A 115 -9.85 -11.34 7.07
CA GLN A 115 -9.19 -10.56 6.02
C GLN A 115 -9.69 -9.11 5.96
N THR A 116 -9.90 -8.52 7.13
CA THR A 116 -10.35 -7.13 7.24
C THR A 116 -9.20 -6.15 7.50
N GLN A 117 -8.10 -6.64 8.09
CA GLN A 117 -6.94 -5.82 8.42
C GLN A 117 -5.71 -6.32 7.69
N ILE A 118 -5.24 -5.54 6.73
CA ILE A 118 -4.05 -5.87 5.95
C ILE A 118 -2.81 -5.80 6.83
N GLU A 119 -1.90 -6.79 6.67
CA GLU A 119 -0.57 -6.72 7.25
C GLU A 119 0.32 -5.86 6.34
N PRO A 120 0.69 -4.64 6.75
CA PRO A 120 1.48 -3.75 5.89
C PRO A 120 2.84 -4.34 5.51
N LYS A 121 3.42 -5.17 6.36
CA LYS A 121 4.70 -5.79 6.09
C LYS A 121 4.65 -6.85 4.97
N SER A 122 3.44 -7.25 4.55
CA SER A 122 3.31 -8.16 3.41
C SER A 122 3.58 -7.45 2.08
N ALA A 123 3.42 -6.14 2.02
CA ALA A 123 3.67 -5.37 0.82
C ALA A 123 5.17 -5.31 0.49
N ASP A 124 5.48 -5.16 -0.77
CA ASP A 124 6.86 -5.01 -1.22
C ASP A 124 7.34 -3.57 -1.11
N TYR A 125 6.46 -2.61 -1.36
CA TYR A 125 6.79 -1.19 -1.36
C TYR A 125 5.71 -0.34 -0.74
N SER A 126 6.10 0.84 -0.26
CA SER A 126 5.18 1.93 0.06
C SER A 126 5.49 3.12 -0.85
N VAL A 127 4.47 3.90 -1.18
CA VAL A 127 4.63 5.08 -2.04
C VAL A 127 5.10 6.24 -1.19
N THR A 128 6.27 6.80 -1.51
CA THR A 128 6.83 7.93 -0.76
C THR A 128 6.56 9.26 -1.43
N ARG A 129 6.38 9.27 -2.74
CA ARG A 129 6.14 10.51 -3.48
C ARG A 129 5.43 10.22 -4.79
N VAL A 130 4.54 11.14 -5.18
CA VAL A 130 3.83 11.09 -6.46
C VAL A 130 4.27 12.28 -7.29
N SER A 131 4.70 12.03 -8.51
CA SER A 131 5.14 13.09 -9.43
C SER A 131 4.36 13.01 -10.74
N PRO A 132 3.28 13.81 -10.87
CA PRO A 132 2.53 13.84 -12.12
C PRO A 132 3.28 14.65 -13.17
N SER A 133 3.19 14.21 -14.41
CA SER A 133 3.69 14.96 -15.56
C SER A 133 2.59 15.05 -16.61
N LEU A 134 2.89 15.60 -17.79
CA LEU A 134 1.87 15.83 -18.80
C LEU A 134 1.14 14.53 -19.22
N ASN A 135 1.88 13.45 -19.43
CA ASN A 135 1.33 12.20 -19.96
C ASN A 135 1.42 11.03 -19.01
N GLN A 136 2.18 11.16 -17.95
CA GLN A 136 2.48 10.06 -17.04
C GLN A 136 2.44 10.52 -15.58
N THR A 137 2.24 9.56 -14.68
CA THR A 137 2.46 9.76 -13.26
C THR A 137 3.52 8.78 -12.81
N LYS A 138 4.52 9.29 -12.10
CA LYS A 138 5.60 8.48 -11.55
C LYS A 138 5.46 8.43 -10.04
N TYR A 139 5.62 7.24 -9.50
CA TYR A 139 5.54 7.00 -8.06
C TYR A 139 6.90 6.51 -7.57
N LEU A 140 7.46 7.22 -6.59
CA LEU A 140 8.68 6.78 -5.93
C LEU A 140 8.30 5.78 -4.85
N LEU A 141 8.92 4.61 -4.89
CA LEU A 141 8.60 3.49 -4.00
C LEU A 141 9.77 3.19 -3.09
N LYS A 142 9.46 2.94 -1.82
CA LYS A 142 10.44 2.54 -0.81
C LYS A 142 10.11 1.12 -0.36
N LYS A 143 11.13 0.26 -0.26
CA LYS A 143 10.92 -1.11 0.20
C LYS A 143 10.37 -1.12 1.62
N VAL A 144 9.39 -1.97 1.84
CA VAL A 144 8.85 -2.21 3.18
C VAL A 144 9.83 -3.10 3.93
N VAL A 145 10.21 -2.68 5.13
CA VAL A 145 11.11 -3.45 5.99
C VAL A 145 10.32 -4.60 6.61
N LYS A 146 10.83 -5.81 6.41
CA LYS A 146 10.16 -7.04 6.88
C LYS A 146 10.77 -7.60 8.14
#